data_28082ede70ae187396e90c1b06f886b3
#
_entry.id   28082ede70ae187396e90c1b06f886b3
#
_cell.length_a   1.000
_cell.length_b   1.000
_cell.length_c   1.000
_cell.angle_alpha   90.00
_cell.angle_beta   90.00
_cell.angle_gamma   90.00
#
_symmetry.space_group_name_H-M   'P 1'
#
loop_
_entity.id
_entity.type
_entity.pdbx_description
1 polymer ?
#
loop_
_entity_poly.entity_id
_entity_poly.type
_entity_poly.pdbx_seq_one_letter_code
_entity_poly.pdbx_strand_id
1 'polypeptide(L)'
;MTAPTAPRAFSSGPVWAHPLFWLAFFALAHIAMRLAASPALKWDEAEQILWTQQLTMGYGSQPPLYTWLQWLVNQVLGPSVLSLAVLKHSLLALTYAFMYLAAREVLDERGAFWASASMLLMPPLGWYSVRDQTHSVLVVAMVCAAWWLLLRIARKPRSRDFALLGLVCGLGMLATYSFALVALAMLVAALSVRTTRSALLSHGWWWAPIVGLLVVLPHAVWLFSHLHEATTETIGKMNIQPDVGWGQGFLSLAEGVTGTLLLWVLIALWAFRANWWRTPVAPASPAIHQMLLRFLMLVMLALAGMVLFAGVTSFKGRWMLPLLCVAPLAAFAARPQLQQDPRGGRYSVAIFGIAVILLIAAGVRPWFSGLRGQVDEFNHPAVELAQELRKAGYDGLGTIVASDHMLAGMLRVRFPQALVDACMSAKNGVPQCVADHAERSRQAGKGLLLVSRADRIVPGWWEQALSRVAPQPVRSIDLPFHMVRKGTPAAHYGYVWYTPTKK
;
A
#
# COMPACT_ATOMS: atom_id res chain seq x y z
N MET A 1 -18.34 -37.07 -18.54
CA MET A 1 -17.84 -36.31 -17.37
C MET A 1 -16.39 -36.71 -17.17
N THR A 2 -15.44 -36.04 -17.77
CA THR A 2 -14.00 -36.25 -17.54
C THR A 2 -13.63 -35.56 -16.22
N ALA A 3 -13.07 -36.32 -15.30
CA ALA A 3 -12.60 -35.84 -14.01
C ALA A 3 -11.60 -34.70 -14.23
N PRO A 4 -11.65 -33.61 -13.42
CA PRO A 4 -10.67 -32.53 -13.50
C PRO A 4 -9.30 -33.12 -13.18
N THR A 5 -8.37 -32.94 -14.11
CA THR A 5 -6.97 -33.35 -13.95
C THR A 5 -6.41 -32.72 -12.67
N ALA A 6 -5.84 -33.56 -11.80
CA ALA A 6 -5.13 -33.12 -10.60
C ALA A 6 -4.08 -32.06 -10.96
N PRO A 7 -3.83 -31.09 -10.08
CA PRO A 7 -2.77 -30.09 -10.30
C PRO A 7 -1.45 -30.86 -10.52
N ARG A 8 -0.88 -30.74 -11.71
CA ARG A 8 0.43 -31.33 -12.02
C ARG A 8 1.45 -30.76 -11.05
N ALA A 9 2.24 -31.62 -10.42
CA ALA A 9 3.40 -31.23 -9.65
C ALA A 9 4.28 -30.26 -10.48
N PHE A 10 4.88 -29.29 -9.82
CA PHE A 10 5.79 -28.35 -10.45
C PHE A 10 6.80 -29.12 -11.30
N SER A 11 6.93 -28.74 -12.59
CA SER A 11 7.83 -29.43 -13.50
C SER A 11 9.26 -29.33 -12.97
N SER A 12 10.02 -30.43 -13.08
CA SER A 12 11.45 -30.54 -12.73
C SER A 12 12.36 -29.79 -13.74
N GLY A 13 11.90 -28.63 -14.24
CA GLY A 13 12.66 -27.76 -15.12
C GLY A 13 13.68 -26.91 -14.36
N PRO A 14 14.60 -26.25 -15.09
CA PRO A 14 15.57 -25.35 -14.48
C PRO A 14 14.88 -24.23 -13.70
N VAL A 15 15.52 -23.72 -12.64
CA VAL A 15 14.97 -22.73 -11.71
C VAL A 15 14.38 -21.50 -12.40
N TRP A 16 15.01 -21.05 -13.49
CA TRP A 16 14.54 -19.89 -14.30
C TRP A 16 13.28 -20.19 -15.13
N ALA A 17 12.85 -21.42 -15.27
CA ALA A 17 11.57 -21.75 -15.91
C ALA A 17 10.39 -21.54 -14.95
N HIS A 18 10.67 -21.34 -13.65
CA HIS A 18 9.63 -21.23 -12.62
C HIS A 18 9.15 -19.79 -12.45
N PRO A 19 7.82 -19.50 -12.49
CA PRO A 19 7.27 -18.14 -12.33
C PRO A 19 7.73 -17.42 -11.05
N LEU A 20 7.93 -18.15 -9.95
CA LEU A 20 8.40 -17.58 -8.68
C LEU A 20 9.84 -17.03 -8.77
N PHE A 21 10.68 -17.58 -9.64
CA PHE A 21 12.01 -17.03 -9.88
C PHE A 21 11.93 -15.61 -10.45
N TRP A 22 11.11 -15.41 -11.47
CA TRP A 22 10.92 -14.10 -12.09
C TRP A 22 10.25 -13.11 -11.16
N LEU A 23 9.36 -13.59 -10.31
CA LEU A 23 8.72 -12.76 -9.28
C LEU A 23 9.73 -12.28 -8.22
N ALA A 24 10.60 -13.18 -7.75
CA ALA A 24 11.68 -12.83 -6.83
C ALA A 24 12.68 -11.87 -7.49
N PHE A 25 13.08 -12.13 -8.74
CA PHE A 25 13.95 -11.25 -9.52
C PHE A 25 13.33 -9.85 -9.68
N PHE A 26 12.05 -9.76 -10.02
CA PHE A 26 11.33 -8.50 -10.15
C PHE A 26 11.30 -7.72 -8.83
N ALA A 27 11.02 -8.39 -7.70
CA ALA A 27 11.05 -7.77 -6.38
C ALA A 27 12.45 -7.24 -6.02
N LEU A 28 13.50 -8.04 -6.23
CA LEU A 28 14.88 -7.65 -5.97
C LEU A 28 15.33 -6.48 -6.87
N ALA A 29 14.94 -6.48 -8.14
CA ALA A 29 15.21 -5.39 -9.06
C ALA A 29 14.56 -4.07 -8.60
N HIS A 30 13.31 -4.12 -8.12
CA HIS A 30 12.64 -2.94 -7.56
C HIS A 30 13.28 -2.46 -6.25
N ILE A 31 13.72 -3.36 -5.37
CA ILE A 31 14.47 -2.98 -4.17
C ILE A 31 15.77 -2.26 -4.56
N ALA A 32 16.55 -2.83 -5.49
CA ALA A 32 17.79 -2.22 -5.97
C ALA A 32 17.53 -0.83 -6.61
N MET A 33 16.50 -0.70 -7.44
CA MET A 33 16.11 0.57 -8.04
C MET A 33 15.67 1.60 -7.01
N ARG A 34 14.91 1.21 -5.97
CA ARG A 34 14.52 2.12 -4.88
C ARG A 34 15.74 2.65 -4.12
N LEU A 35 16.72 1.80 -3.84
CA LEU A 35 17.96 2.19 -3.17
C LEU A 35 18.82 3.13 -4.03
N ALA A 36 18.87 2.87 -5.34
CA ALA A 36 19.63 3.68 -6.28
C ALA A 36 18.96 5.04 -6.56
N ALA A 37 17.63 5.13 -6.46
CA ALA A 37 16.88 6.33 -6.84
C ALA A 37 17.13 7.51 -5.91
N SER A 38 17.06 7.33 -4.60
CA SER A 38 17.26 8.41 -3.63
C SER A 38 17.36 7.90 -2.18
N PRO A 39 18.18 8.53 -1.35
CA PRO A 39 18.18 8.33 0.10
C PRO A 39 17.05 9.07 0.84
N ALA A 40 16.31 9.94 0.16
CA ALA A 40 15.14 10.62 0.71
C ALA A 40 13.90 9.70 0.74
N LEU A 41 12.90 10.07 1.53
CA LEU A 41 11.68 9.29 1.75
C LEU A 41 10.49 9.94 1.03
N LYS A 42 9.49 9.13 0.69
CA LYS A 42 8.14 9.54 0.35
C LYS A 42 7.30 9.71 1.61
N TRP A 43 6.15 10.37 1.48
CA TRP A 43 5.27 10.64 2.62
C TRP A 43 4.89 9.37 3.40
N ASP A 44 4.33 8.36 2.73
CA ASP A 44 3.92 7.11 3.37
C ASP A 44 5.12 6.34 3.97
N GLU A 45 6.31 6.43 3.36
CA GLU A 45 7.54 5.83 3.88
C GLU A 45 8.00 6.51 5.17
N ALA A 46 7.97 7.85 5.19
CA ALA A 46 8.34 8.66 6.34
C ALA A 46 7.40 8.42 7.52
N GLU A 47 6.09 8.38 7.25
CA GLU A 47 5.07 8.07 8.26
C GLU A 47 5.32 6.71 8.91
N GLN A 48 5.62 5.68 8.13
CA GLN A 48 5.94 4.36 8.67
C GLN A 48 7.20 4.34 9.53
N ILE A 49 8.27 5.01 9.10
CA ILE A 49 9.49 5.12 9.91
C ILE A 49 9.22 5.80 11.25
N LEU A 50 8.35 6.80 11.30
CA LEU A 50 7.97 7.48 12.54
C LEU A 50 7.12 6.58 13.43
N TRP A 51 6.11 5.92 12.90
CA TRP A 51 5.20 5.08 13.67
C TRP A 51 5.88 3.84 14.27
N THR A 52 6.91 3.31 13.60
CA THR A 52 7.67 2.17 14.14
C THR A 52 8.52 2.49 15.38
N GLN A 53 8.54 3.73 15.86
CA GLN A 53 9.19 4.06 17.14
C GLN A 53 8.44 3.51 18.35
N GLN A 54 7.13 3.29 18.22
CA GLN A 54 6.28 2.75 19.27
C GLN A 54 5.31 1.71 18.68
N LEU A 55 5.18 0.57 19.36
CA LEU A 55 4.17 -0.43 19.02
C LEU A 55 2.86 -0.08 19.74
N THR A 56 1.84 0.22 18.93
CA THR A 56 0.47 0.51 19.40
C THR A 56 -0.53 -0.40 18.71
N MET A 57 -1.74 -0.50 19.24
CA MET A 57 -2.82 -1.31 18.65
C MET A 57 -3.52 -0.62 17.49
N GLY A 58 -3.15 0.63 17.16
CA GLY A 58 -3.63 1.41 16.02
C GLY A 58 -2.84 2.69 15.90
N TYR A 59 -2.85 3.30 14.71
CA TYR A 59 -2.08 4.49 14.34
C TYR A 59 -3.01 5.51 13.69
N GLY A 60 -3.70 6.29 14.50
CA GLY A 60 -4.70 7.24 14.01
C GLY A 60 -5.78 6.55 13.17
N SER A 61 -5.91 6.93 11.90
CA SER A 61 -6.87 6.35 10.96
C SER A 61 -6.45 5.00 10.35
N GLN A 62 -5.29 4.47 10.73
CA GLN A 62 -4.74 3.24 10.14
C GLN A 62 -4.71 2.09 11.15
N PRO A 63 -5.16 0.87 10.75
CA PRO A 63 -4.94 -0.34 11.51
C PRO A 63 -3.45 -0.71 11.58
N PRO A 64 -3.03 -1.53 12.57
CA PRO A 64 -1.62 -1.61 12.97
C PRO A 64 -0.73 -2.53 12.14
N LEU A 65 -1.28 -3.45 11.33
CA LEU A 65 -0.52 -4.59 10.80
C LEU A 65 0.68 -4.17 9.94
N TYR A 66 0.52 -3.18 9.05
CA TYR A 66 1.64 -2.75 8.22
C TYR A 66 2.80 -2.21 9.06
N THR A 67 2.48 -1.38 10.06
CA THR A 67 3.47 -0.79 10.96
C THR A 67 4.13 -1.86 11.85
N TRP A 68 3.40 -2.88 12.31
CA TRP A 68 4.00 -4.01 13.04
C TRP A 68 4.97 -4.82 12.17
N LEU A 69 4.61 -5.08 10.92
CA LEU A 69 5.50 -5.75 9.97
C LEU A 69 6.75 -4.89 9.68
N GLN A 70 6.57 -3.58 9.50
CA GLN A 70 7.71 -2.66 9.30
C GLN A 70 8.60 -2.60 10.55
N TRP A 71 8.01 -2.61 11.73
CA TRP A 71 8.76 -2.67 12.99
C TRP A 71 9.63 -3.94 13.05
N LEU A 72 9.06 -5.11 12.73
CA LEU A 72 9.81 -6.38 12.67
C LEU A 72 10.99 -6.31 11.70
N VAL A 73 10.77 -5.79 10.50
CA VAL A 73 11.85 -5.63 9.51
C VAL A 73 12.91 -4.65 10.00
N ASN A 74 12.50 -3.58 10.70
CA ASN A 74 13.42 -2.60 11.28
C ASN A 74 14.28 -3.18 12.43
N GLN A 75 13.83 -4.25 13.14
CA GLN A 75 14.67 -4.93 14.14
C GLN A 75 15.88 -5.62 13.49
N VAL A 76 15.76 -6.03 12.23
CA VAL A 76 16.83 -6.75 11.51
C VAL A 76 17.68 -5.79 10.66
N LEU A 77 17.04 -4.86 9.94
CA LEU A 77 17.70 -4.00 8.95
C LEU A 77 17.91 -2.54 9.42
N GLY A 78 17.45 -2.22 10.63
CA GLY A 78 17.35 -0.85 11.12
C GLY A 78 16.29 -0.02 10.37
N PRO A 79 15.89 1.16 10.92
CA PRO A 79 15.00 2.09 10.24
C PRO A 79 15.75 2.72 9.06
N SER A 80 15.48 2.26 7.84
CA SER A 80 16.24 2.59 6.64
C SER A 80 15.38 2.51 5.37
N VAL A 81 15.87 3.11 4.28
CA VAL A 81 15.28 2.94 2.94
C VAL A 81 15.24 1.47 2.53
N LEU A 82 16.27 0.69 2.92
CA LEU A 82 16.32 -0.74 2.65
C LEU A 82 15.19 -1.48 3.35
N SER A 83 14.96 -1.23 4.64
CA SER A 83 13.90 -1.92 5.40
C SER A 83 12.51 -1.64 4.83
N LEU A 84 12.24 -0.38 4.41
CA LEU A 84 11.00 0.01 3.74
C LEU A 84 10.84 -0.69 2.38
N ALA A 85 11.89 -0.70 1.57
CA ALA A 85 11.87 -1.33 0.25
C ALA A 85 11.66 -2.85 0.35
N VAL A 86 12.35 -3.52 1.29
CA VAL A 86 12.23 -4.97 1.50
C VAL A 86 10.79 -5.34 1.87
N LEU A 87 10.17 -4.69 2.85
CA LEU A 87 8.79 -5.00 3.21
C LEU A 87 7.84 -4.76 2.05
N LYS A 88 7.87 -3.57 1.45
CA LYS A 88 6.96 -3.18 0.36
C LYS A 88 7.03 -4.17 -0.82
N HIS A 89 8.23 -4.44 -1.32
CA HIS A 89 8.37 -5.29 -2.51
C HIS A 89 8.17 -6.78 -2.21
N SER A 90 8.39 -7.23 -0.96
CA SER A 90 7.98 -8.58 -0.52
C SER A 90 6.45 -8.72 -0.52
N LEU A 91 5.72 -7.73 -0.01
CA LEU A 91 4.25 -7.73 -0.04
C LEU A 91 3.69 -7.66 -1.47
N LEU A 92 4.32 -6.88 -2.37
CA LEU A 92 3.97 -6.88 -3.79
C LEU A 92 4.21 -8.25 -4.44
N ALA A 93 5.34 -8.90 -4.16
CA ALA A 93 5.60 -10.25 -4.63
C ALA A 93 4.55 -11.25 -4.12
N LEU A 94 4.19 -11.18 -2.83
CA LEU A 94 3.13 -12.00 -2.25
C LEU A 94 1.77 -11.74 -2.91
N THR A 95 1.46 -10.50 -3.27
CA THR A 95 0.24 -10.15 -4.01
C THR A 95 0.13 -10.93 -5.32
N TYR A 96 1.17 -10.89 -6.14
CA TYR A 96 1.21 -11.64 -7.41
C TYR A 96 1.21 -13.16 -7.17
N ALA A 97 1.94 -13.63 -6.17
CA ALA A 97 1.99 -15.06 -5.84
C ALA A 97 0.62 -15.59 -5.40
N PHE A 98 -0.08 -14.88 -4.51
CA PHE A 98 -1.42 -15.29 -4.07
C PHE A 98 -2.45 -15.22 -5.18
N MET A 99 -2.39 -14.20 -6.05
CA MET A 99 -3.28 -14.15 -7.22
C MET A 99 -2.97 -15.28 -8.21
N TYR A 100 -1.69 -15.60 -8.42
CA TYR A 100 -1.31 -16.75 -9.23
C TYR A 100 -1.86 -18.06 -8.65
N LEU A 101 -1.71 -18.28 -7.35
CA LEU A 101 -2.26 -19.45 -6.65
C LEU A 101 -3.79 -19.49 -6.73
N ALA A 102 -4.46 -18.35 -6.57
CA ALA A 102 -5.91 -18.23 -6.73
C ALA A 102 -6.34 -18.63 -8.16
N ALA A 103 -5.63 -18.12 -9.15
CA ALA A 103 -5.91 -18.40 -10.55
C ALA A 103 -5.64 -19.87 -10.91
N ARG A 104 -4.62 -20.51 -10.31
CA ARG A 104 -4.33 -21.97 -10.48
C ARG A 104 -5.47 -22.87 -10.02
N GLU A 105 -6.35 -22.38 -9.18
CA GLU A 105 -7.54 -23.15 -8.78
C GLU A 105 -8.58 -23.30 -9.91
N VAL A 106 -8.54 -22.42 -10.94
CA VAL A 106 -9.56 -22.37 -12.01
C VAL A 106 -8.99 -22.32 -13.43
N LEU A 107 -7.69 -22.06 -13.58
CA LEU A 107 -6.98 -21.94 -14.87
C LEU A 107 -5.76 -22.87 -14.90
N ASP A 108 -5.24 -23.13 -16.11
CA ASP A 108 -3.94 -23.73 -16.27
C ASP A 108 -2.79 -22.77 -15.86
N GLU A 109 -1.57 -23.20 -16.00
CA GLU A 109 -0.39 -22.43 -15.61
C GLU A 109 -0.26 -21.12 -16.38
N ARG A 110 -0.51 -21.15 -17.70
CA ARG A 110 -0.42 -19.98 -18.58
C ARG A 110 -1.50 -18.95 -18.28
N GLY A 111 -2.75 -19.42 -18.10
CA GLY A 111 -3.87 -18.55 -17.74
C GLY A 111 -3.72 -17.95 -16.36
N ALA A 112 -3.20 -18.72 -15.41
CA ALA A 112 -2.92 -18.24 -14.06
C ALA A 112 -1.82 -17.18 -14.04
N PHE A 113 -0.76 -17.38 -14.82
CA PHE A 113 0.27 -16.37 -15.03
C PHE A 113 -0.32 -15.08 -15.61
N TRP A 114 -1.15 -15.16 -16.65
CA TRP A 114 -1.78 -13.98 -17.23
C TRP A 114 -2.72 -13.27 -16.26
N ALA A 115 -3.55 -13.99 -15.53
CA ALA A 115 -4.45 -13.39 -14.55
C ALA A 115 -3.68 -12.63 -13.46
N SER A 116 -2.61 -13.22 -12.93
CA SER A 116 -1.75 -12.60 -11.94
C SER A 116 -0.96 -11.42 -12.51
N ALA A 117 -0.27 -11.62 -13.63
CA ALA A 117 0.59 -10.61 -14.24
C ALA A 117 -0.21 -9.43 -14.82
N SER A 118 -1.50 -9.63 -15.18
CA SER A 118 -2.41 -8.55 -15.57
C SER A 118 -2.57 -7.47 -14.51
N MET A 119 -2.39 -7.81 -13.25
CA MET A 119 -2.47 -6.83 -12.15
C MET A 119 -1.38 -5.76 -12.26
N LEU A 120 -0.24 -6.05 -12.91
CA LEU A 120 0.78 -5.06 -13.24
C LEU A 120 0.26 -3.96 -14.17
N LEU A 121 -0.67 -4.30 -15.05
CA LEU A 121 -1.30 -3.38 -16.01
C LEU A 121 -2.38 -2.50 -15.35
N MET A 122 -2.62 -2.67 -14.06
CA MET A 122 -3.46 -1.79 -13.25
C MET A 122 -2.58 -0.69 -12.65
N PRO A 123 -2.70 0.59 -13.10
CA PRO A 123 -1.82 1.66 -12.62
C PRO A 123 -1.75 1.80 -11.09
N PRO A 124 -2.84 1.59 -10.31
CA PRO A 124 -2.76 1.61 -8.86
C PRO A 124 -1.78 0.58 -8.27
N LEU A 125 -1.61 -0.60 -8.89
CA LEU A 125 -0.64 -1.61 -8.44
C LEU A 125 0.71 -1.45 -9.14
N GLY A 126 0.73 -1.40 -10.47
CA GLY A 126 1.98 -1.42 -11.23
C GLY A 126 2.82 -0.14 -11.08
N TRP A 127 2.19 1.00 -10.82
CA TRP A 127 2.89 2.28 -10.72
C TRP A 127 2.80 2.90 -9.32
N TYR A 128 1.57 3.15 -8.81
CA TYR A 128 1.44 3.89 -7.54
C TYR A 128 1.86 3.07 -6.32
N SER A 129 1.59 1.75 -6.29
CA SER A 129 2.01 0.88 -5.17
C SER A 129 3.52 0.72 -5.06
N VAL A 130 4.21 0.67 -6.19
CA VAL A 130 5.69 0.62 -6.22
C VAL A 130 6.27 1.92 -5.65
N ARG A 131 5.61 3.05 -5.88
CA ARG A 131 6.13 4.38 -5.62
C ARG A 131 5.81 4.89 -4.21
N ASP A 132 4.54 4.95 -3.84
CA ASP A 132 4.08 5.77 -2.71
C ASP A 132 3.27 5.01 -1.64
N GLN A 133 2.66 3.86 -1.99
CA GLN A 133 1.67 3.22 -1.12
C GLN A 133 2.30 2.21 -0.15
N THR A 134 1.75 2.11 1.05
CA THR A 134 2.13 1.15 2.10
C THR A 134 0.96 0.23 2.47
N HIS A 135 -0.02 0.69 3.24
CA HIS A 135 -1.18 -0.09 3.66
C HIS A 135 -1.99 -0.69 2.49
N SER A 136 -2.09 0.05 1.37
CA SER A 136 -2.79 -0.43 0.17
C SER A 136 -2.14 -1.66 -0.44
N VAL A 137 -0.82 -1.80 -0.36
CA VAL A 137 -0.10 -2.99 -0.84
C VAL A 137 -0.45 -4.20 0.02
N LEU A 138 -0.44 -4.03 1.34
CA LEU A 138 -0.75 -5.12 2.28
C LEU A 138 -2.19 -5.61 2.11
N VAL A 139 -3.17 -4.70 2.01
CA VAL A 139 -4.57 -5.13 1.86
C VAL A 139 -4.80 -5.90 0.56
N VAL A 140 -4.16 -5.51 -0.55
CA VAL A 140 -4.30 -6.26 -1.82
C VAL A 140 -3.67 -7.66 -1.69
N ALA A 141 -2.55 -7.81 -1.00
CA ALA A 141 -1.97 -9.12 -0.72
C ALA A 141 -2.94 -10.00 0.08
N MET A 142 -3.60 -9.44 1.11
CA MET A 142 -4.61 -10.16 1.90
C MET A 142 -5.85 -10.51 1.07
N VAL A 143 -6.32 -9.62 0.19
CA VAL A 143 -7.42 -9.89 -0.73
C VAL A 143 -7.08 -11.05 -1.69
N CYS A 144 -5.89 -11.05 -2.28
CA CYS A 144 -5.45 -12.13 -3.16
C CYS A 144 -5.33 -13.47 -2.41
N ALA A 145 -4.81 -13.44 -1.18
CA ALA A 145 -4.74 -14.62 -0.30
C ALA A 145 -6.14 -15.14 0.08
N ALA A 146 -7.08 -14.23 0.40
CA ALA A 146 -8.46 -14.59 0.70
C ALA A 146 -9.16 -15.23 -0.52
N TRP A 147 -8.95 -14.69 -1.73
CA TRP A 147 -9.44 -15.31 -2.96
C TRP A 147 -8.85 -16.70 -3.18
N TRP A 148 -7.55 -16.87 -3.00
CA TRP A 148 -6.92 -18.18 -3.12
C TRP A 148 -7.57 -19.20 -2.18
N LEU A 149 -7.73 -18.89 -0.90
CA LEU A 149 -8.31 -19.79 0.09
C LEU A 149 -9.79 -20.05 -0.18
N LEU A 150 -10.56 -19.02 -0.56
CA LEU A 150 -11.98 -19.17 -0.90
C LEU A 150 -12.18 -20.10 -2.11
N LEU A 151 -11.35 -19.95 -3.16
CA LEU A 151 -11.41 -20.82 -4.34
C LEU A 151 -11.00 -22.26 -4.02
N ARG A 152 -10.02 -22.46 -3.13
CA ARG A 152 -9.67 -23.81 -2.62
C ARG A 152 -10.82 -24.45 -1.86
N ILE A 153 -11.45 -23.69 -0.95
CA ILE A 153 -12.62 -24.16 -0.20
C ILE A 153 -13.77 -24.50 -1.16
N ALA A 154 -14.04 -23.66 -2.16
CA ALA A 154 -15.07 -23.90 -3.15
C ALA A 154 -14.85 -25.19 -3.97
N ARG A 155 -13.59 -25.63 -4.16
CA ARG A 155 -13.24 -26.88 -4.86
C ARG A 155 -13.19 -28.09 -3.94
N LYS A 156 -12.53 -27.97 -2.81
CA LYS A 156 -12.33 -29.06 -1.85
C LYS A 156 -12.20 -28.48 -0.42
N PRO A 157 -13.31 -28.37 0.30
CA PRO A 157 -13.31 -27.78 1.64
C PRO A 157 -12.47 -28.62 2.61
N ARG A 158 -11.64 -27.94 3.42
CA ARG A 158 -10.84 -28.55 4.48
C ARG A 158 -10.82 -27.60 5.68
N SER A 159 -10.93 -28.12 6.90
CA SER A 159 -10.97 -27.30 8.12
C SER A 159 -9.78 -26.34 8.24
N ARG A 160 -8.56 -26.76 7.85
CA ARG A 160 -7.38 -25.91 7.84
C ARG A 160 -7.50 -24.70 6.90
N ASP A 161 -8.16 -24.88 5.74
CA ASP A 161 -8.31 -23.79 4.77
C ASP A 161 -9.32 -22.74 5.29
N PHE A 162 -10.32 -23.15 6.08
CA PHE A 162 -11.19 -22.22 6.81
C PHE A 162 -10.44 -21.45 7.91
N ALA A 163 -9.61 -22.14 8.71
CA ALA A 163 -8.80 -21.47 9.72
C ALA A 163 -7.83 -20.44 9.08
N LEU A 164 -7.18 -20.81 7.98
CA LEU A 164 -6.32 -19.89 7.22
C LEU A 164 -7.10 -18.73 6.60
N LEU A 165 -8.31 -18.97 6.10
CA LEU A 165 -9.18 -17.90 5.59
C LEU A 165 -9.54 -16.94 6.72
N GLY A 166 -9.87 -17.43 7.91
CA GLY A 166 -10.11 -16.60 9.09
C GLY A 166 -8.90 -15.77 9.46
N LEU A 167 -7.69 -16.38 9.50
CA LEU A 167 -6.44 -15.70 9.75
C LEU A 167 -6.22 -14.56 8.73
N VAL A 168 -6.35 -14.86 7.43
CA VAL A 168 -6.15 -13.89 6.35
C VAL A 168 -7.19 -12.76 6.42
N CYS A 169 -8.46 -13.10 6.71
CA CYS A 169 -9.50 -12.07 6.88
C CYS A 169 -9.23 -11.19 8.10
N GLY A 170 -8.80 -11.76 9.22
CA GLY A 170 -8.39 -11.01 10.40
C GLY A 170 -7.21 -10.07 10.10
N LEU A 171 -6.16 -10.58 9.46
CA LEU A 171 -5.01 -9.78 9.03
C LEU A 171 -5.41 -8.72 7.99
N GLY A 172 -6.35 -9.00 7.10
CA GLY A 172 -6.91 -8.04 6.15
C GLY A 172 -7.60 -6.86 6.85
N MET A 173 -8.38 -7.14 7.90
CA MET A 173 -8.98 -6.09 8.75
C MET A 173 -7.93 -5.26 9.47
N LEU A 174 -6.84 -5.87 9.91
CA LEU A 174 -5.70 -5.18 10.52
C LEU A 174 -4.82 -4.45 9.48
N ALA A 175 -5.01 -4.69 8.19
CA ALA A 175 -4.32 -3.95 7.13
C ALA A 175 -5.03 -2.64 6.78
N THR A 176 -6.34 -2.66 6.53
CA THR A 176 -7.20 -1.48 6.33
C THR A 176 -8.66 -1.81 6.63
N TYR A 177 -9.43 -0.84 7.12
CA TYR A 177 -10.87 -1.03 7.38
C TYR A 177 -11.69 -1.30 6.10
N SER A 178 -11.22 -0.85 4.94
CA SER A 178 -11.88 -1.11 3.64
C SER A 178 -11.91 -2.59 3.27
N PHE A 179 -11.07 -3.44 3.89
CA PHE A 179 -11.13 -4.88 3.71
C PHE A 179 -12.48 -5.49 4.12
N ALA A 180 -13.19 -4.87 5.07
CA ALA A 180 -14.52 -5.32 5.48
C ALA A 180 -15.50 -5.38 4.29
N LEU A 181 -15.49 -4.37 3.42
CA LEU A 181 -16.33 -4.35 2.22
C LEU A 181 -15.99 -5.51 1.27
N VAL A 182 -14.69 -5.77 1.07
CA VAL A 182 -14.21 -6.89 0.23
C VAL A 182 -14.66 -8.22 0.82
N ALA A 183 -14.41 -8.44 2.12
CA ALA A 183 -14.75 -9.69 2.82
C ALA A 183 -16.28 -9.95 2.79
N LEU A 184 -17.09 -8.93 3.04
CA LEU A 184 -18.54 -9.01 2.97
C LEU A 184 -19.02 -9.34 1.55
N ALA A 185 -18.52 -8.64 0.54
CA ALA A 185 -18.87 -8.92 -0.85
C ALA A 185 -18.45 -10.32 -1.28
N MET A 186 -17.27 -10.80 -0.86
CA MET A 186 -16.82 -12.18 -1.11
C MET A 186 -17.75 -13.20 -0.44
N LEU A 187 -18.12 -12.97 0.82
CA LEU A 187 -19.03 -13.84 1.57
C LEU A 187 -20.40 -13.92 0.90
N VAL A 188 -21.01 -12.77 0.59
CA VAL A 188 -22.32 -12.71 -0.07
C VAL A 188 -22.28 -13.36 -1.45
N ALA A 189 -21.25 -13.09 -2.24
CA ALA A 189 -21.07 -13.72 -3.55
C ALA A 189 -20.96 -15.26 -3.43
N ALA A 190 -20.16 -15.76 -2.48
CA ALA A 190 -19.99 -17.20 -2.25
C ALA A 190 -21.29 -17.87 -1.75
N LEU A 191 -22.02 -17.22 -0.86
CA LEU A 191 -23.31 -17.75 -0.33
C LEU A 191 -24.44 -17.67 -1.36
N SER A 192 -24.36 -16.77 -2.32
CA SER A 192 -25.40 -16.60 -3.35
C SER A 192 -25.41 -17.71 -4.40
N VAL A 193 -24.31 -18.43 -4.60
CA VAL A 193 -24.19 -19.55 -5.55
C VAL A 193 -24.31 -20.89 -4.80
N ARG A 194 -25.27 -21.73 -5.19
CA ARG A 194 -25.60 -22.97 -4.45
C ARG A 194 -24.39 -23.87 -4.18
N THR A 195 -23.54 -24.09 -5.19
CA THR A 195 -22.37 -24.98 -5.09
C THR A 195 -21.31 -24.41 -4.14
N THR A 196 -20.98 -23.12 -4.27
CA THR A 196 -19.99 -22.50 -3.39
C THR A 196 -20.52 -22.32 -1.97
N ARG A 197 -21.85 -22.06 -1.82
CA ARG A 197 -22.51 -22.01 -0.52
C ARG A 197 -22.39 -23.35 0.22
N SER A 198 -22.68 -24.50 -0.45
CA SER A 198 -22.58 -25.81 0.18
C SER A 198 -21.15 -26.15 0.58
N ALA A 199 -20.14 -25.73 -0.21
CA ALA A 199 -18.75 -25.87 0.15
C ALA A 199 -18.36 -24.97 1.34
N LEU A 200 -18.80 -23.72 1.34
CA LEU A 200 -18.49 -22.75 2.39
C LEU A 200 -19.14 -23.10 3.75
N LEU A 201 -20.33 -23.70 3.73
CA LEU A 201 -21.04 -24.17 4.94
C LEU A 201 -20.73 -25.63 5.29
N SER A 202 -19.67 -26.22 4.73
CA SER A 202 -19.24 -27.59 5.01
C SER A 202 -18.58 -27.70 6.39
N HIS A 203 -18.25 -28.95 6.79
CA HIS A 203 -17.61 -29.22 8.09
C HIS A 203 -16.35 -28.33 8.28
N GLY A 204 -16.28 -27.66 9.43
CA GLY A 204 -15.16 -26.78 9.79
C GLY A 204 -15.31 -25.30 9.39
N TRP A 205 -16.43 -24.88 8.79
CA TRP A 205 -16.68 -23.49 8.42
C TRP A 205 -16.51 -22.49 9.58
N TRP A 206 -16.84 -22.91 10.79
CA TRP A 206 -16.77 -22.12 12.02
C TRP A 206 -15.33 -21.74 12.44
N TRP A 207 -14.30 -22.41 11.90
CA TRP A 207 -12.92 -22.01 12.14
C TRP A 207 -12.62 -20.62 11.55
N ALA A 208 -13.25 -20.25 10.44
CA ALA A 208 -12.98 -18.94 9.82
C ALA A 208 -13.40 -17.77 10.72
N PRO A 209 -14.64 -17.67 11.21
CA PRO A 209 -15.02 -16.57 12.11
C PRO A 209 -14.29 -16.61 13.45
N ILE A 210 -14.01 -17.78 14.04
CA ILE A 210 -13.30 -17.88 15.31
C ILE A 210 -11.89 -17.33 15.18
N VAL A 211 -11.10 -17.81 14.21
CA VAL A 211 -9.72 -17.37 14.03
C VAL A 211 -9.68 -15.89 13.63
N GLY A 212 -10.58 -15.47 12.73
CA GLY A 212 -10.66 -14.08 12.29
C GLY A 212 -10.96 -13.13 13.46
N LEU A 213 -11.92 -13.49 14.31
CA LEU A 213 -12.26 -12.69 15.49
C LEU A 213 -11.09 -12.61 16.49
N LEU A 214 -10.44 -13.73 16.78
CA LEU A 214 -9.29 -13.77 17.70
C LEU A 214 -8.16 -12.84 17.22
N VAL A 215 -7.91 -12.78 15.91
CA VAL A 215 -6.88 -11.91 15.33
C VAL A 215 -7.26 -10.42 15.43
N VAL A 216 -8.53 -10.09 15.22
CA VAL A 216 -8.99 -8.69 15.21
C VAL A 216 -9.26 -8.16 16.62
N LEU A 217 -9.60 -9.02 17.58
CA LEU A 217 -10.09 -8.65 18.90
C LEU A 217 -9.21 -7.61 19.65
N PRO A 218 -7.86 -7.76 19.72
CA PRO A 218 -7.04 -6.78 20.43
C PRO A 218 -7.15 -5.37 19.84
N HIS A 219 -7.15 -5.28 18.50
CA HIS A 219 -7.31 -4.01 17.78
C HIS A 219 -8.76 -3.47 17.92
N ALA A 220 -9.76 -4.33 17.88
CA ALA A 220 -11.15 -3.92 18.05
C ALA A 220 -11.38 -3.25 19.41
N VAL A 221 -10.81 -3.81 20.48
CA VAL A 221 -10.86 -3.19 21.83
C VAL A 221 -10.24 -1.79 21.83
N TRP A 222 -9.06 -1.66 21.20
CA TRP A 222 -8.42 -0.34 21.04
C TRP A 222 -9.29 0.62 20.22
N LEU A 223 -9.85 0.14 19.11
CA LEU A 223 -10.65 0.95 18.18
C LEU A 223 -11.89 1.54 18.87
N PHE A 224 -12.58 0.80 19.75
CA PHE A 224 -13.74 1.31 20.48
C PHE A 224 -13.43 2.55 21.34
N SER A 225 -12.22 2.64 21.90
CA SER A 225 -11.77 3.80 22.67
C SER A 225 -11.20 4.94 21.82
N HIS A 226 -10.93 4.72 20.52
CA HIS A 226 -10.30 5.67 19.59
C HIS A 226 -11.11 5.92 18.31
N LEU A 227 -12.42 5.67 18.33
CA LEU A 227 -13.29 5.75 17.13
C LEU A 227 -13.20 7.10 16.43
N HIS A 228 -13.17 8.19 17.19
CA HIS A 228 -13.08 9.54 16.62
C HIS A 228 -11.79 9.73 15.82
N GLU A 229 -10.66 9.31 16.34
CA GLU A 229 -9.36 9.40 15.64
C GLU A 229 -9.30 8.53 14.38
N ALA A 230 -9.82 7.31 14.50
CA ALA A 230 -9.80 6.34 13.41
C ALA A 230 -10.72 6.73 12.23
N THR A 231 -11.82 7.45 12.48
CA THR A 231 -12.83 7.76 11.45
C THR A 231 -12.67 9.13 10.82
N THR A 232 -12.25 10.14 11.57
CA THR A 232 -12.24 11.55 11.13
C THR A 232 -11.45 11.75 9.83
N GLU A 233 -10.23 11.24 9.73
CA GLU A 233 -9.43 11.36 8.49
C GLU A 233 -10.02 10.58 7.32
N THR A 234 -10.60 9.41 7.58
CA THR A 234 -11.18 8.55 6.53
C THR A 234 -12.40 9.24 5.92
N ILE A 235 -13.28 9.79 6.76
CA ILE A 235 -14.45 10.56 6.34
C ILE A 235 -14.01 11.80 5.54
N GLY A 236 -13.03 12.55 6.04
CA GLY A 236 -12.50 13.72 5.33
C GLY A 236 -11.91 13.36 3.95
N LYS A 237 -11.25 12.21 3.83
CA LYS A 237 -10.68 11.73 2.55
C LYS A 237 -11.75 11.31 1.52
N MET A 238 -12.94 10.93 1.96
CA MET A 238 -14.07 10.58 1.08
C MET A 238 -14.77 11.82 0.50
N ASN A 239 -14.47 13.01 1.05
CA ASN A 239 -15.05 14.27 0.64
C ASN A 239 -16.59 14.18 0.52
N ILE A 240 -17.23 13.82 1.65
CA ILE A 240 -18.68 13.66 1.74
C ILE A 240 -19.31 15.04 1.64
N GLN A 241 -20.04 15.29 0.57
CA GLN A 241 -20.73 16.54 0.29
C GLN A 241 -22.18 16.21 -0.14
N PRO A 242 -23.13 16.12 0.81
CA PRO A 242 -24.51 15.78 0.52
C PRO A 242 -25.20 16.77 -0.45
N ASP A 243 -24.75 18.03 -0.44
CA ASP A 243 -25.31 19.11 -1.25
C ASP A 243 -24.80 19.11 -2.70
N VAL A 244 -23.72 18.37 -2.98
CA VAL A 244 -23.18 18.19 -4.34
C VAL A 244 -23.91 17.02 -4.99
N GLY A 245 -24.55 17.26 -6.12
CA GLY A 245 -25.34 16.25 -6.82
C GLY A 245 -24.54 14.98 -7.16
N TRP A 246 -25.23 13.84 -7.26
CA TRP A 246 -24.68 12.50 -7.51
C TRP A 246 -23.75 12.40 -8.73
N GLY A 247 -23.86 13.35 -9.68
CA GLY A 247 -23.07 13.37 -10.91
C GLY A 247 -21.56 13.35 -10.66
N GLN A 248 -21.06 14.15 -9.69
CA GLN A 248 -19.63 14.17 -9.36
C GLN A 248 -19.16 12.84 -8.74
N GLY A 249 -19.98 12.24 -7.87
CA GLY A 249 -19.68 10.95 -7.27
C GLY A 249 -19.58 9.83 -8.30
N PHE A 250 -20.55 9.78 -9.25
CA PHE A 250 -20.52 8.79 -10.33
C PHE A 250 -19.39 9.04 -11.33
N LEU A 251 -19.06 10.30 -11.63
CA LEU A 251 -17.91 10.63 -12.47
C LEU A 251 -16.61 10.14 -11.82
N SER A 252 -16.40 10.46 -10.55
CA SER A 252 -15.22 10.01 -9.79
C SER A 252 -15.15 8.47 -9.69
N LEU A 253 -16.29 7.80 -9.51
CA LEU A 253 -16.36 6.35 -9.53
C LEU A 253 -15.96 5.79 -10.91
N ALA A 254 -16.49 6.35 -11.99
CA ALA A 254 -16.15 5.97 -13.36
C ALA A 254 -14.65 6.18 -13.65
N GLU A 255 -14.10 7.32 -13.24
CA GLU A 255 -12.67 7.61 -13.34
C GLU A 255 -11.82 6.59 -12.54
N GLY A 256 -12.23 6.25 -11.31
CA GLY A 256 -11.54 5.27 -10.46
C GLY A 256 -11.52 3.87 -11.07
N VAL A 257 -12.67 3.41 -11.60
CA VAL A 257 -12.79 2.10 -12.28
C VAL A 257 -12.00 2.10 -13.58
N THR A 258 -12.17 3.11 -14.41
CA THR A 258 -11.48 3.25 -15.70
C THR A 258 -9.96 3.38 -15.48
N GLY A 259 -9.52 4.25 -14.57
CA GLY A 259 -8.11 4.41 -14.23
C GLY A 259 -7.47 3.14 -13.66
N THR A 260 -8.26 2.22 -13.11
CA THR A 260 -7.76 0.93 -12.63
C THR A 260 -7.70 -0.12 -13.74
N LEU A 261 -8.69 -0.22 -14.61
CA LEU A 261 -8.86 -1.35 -15.53
C LEU A 261 -8.51 -1.05 -16.99
N LEU A 262 -8.55 0.21 -17.43
CA LEU A 262 -8.49 0.57 -18.86
C LEU A 262 -7.23 0.06 -19.54
N LEU A 263 -6.05 0.28 -18.94
CA LEU A 263 -4.79 -0.14 -19.54
C LEU A 263 -4.74 -1.66 -19.72
N TRP A 264 -5.16 -2.42 -18.72
CA TRP A 264 -5.28 -3.87 -18.82
C TRP A 264 -6.24 -4.29 -19.94
N VAL A 265 -7.44 -3.70 -20.00
CA VAL A 265 -8.44 -4.01 -21.03
C VAL A 265 -7.89 -3.71 -22.43
N LEU A 266 -7.30 -2.54 -22.64
CA LEU A 266 -6.72 -2.16 -23.93
C LEU A 266 -5.64 -3.12 -24.39
N ILE A 267 -4.74 -3.53 -23.52
CA ILE A 267 -3.65 -4.47 -23.85
C ILE A 267 -4.20 -5.86 -24.11
N ALA A 268 -5.18 -6.33 -23.33
CA ALA A 268 -5.81 -7.62 -23.57
C ALA A 268 -6.54 -7.63 -24.94
N LEU A 269 -7.32 -6.59 -25.22
CA LEU A 269 -8.01 -6.44 -26.51
C LEU A 269 -7.02 -6.32 -27.69
N TRP A 270 -5.93 -5.57 -27.53
CA TRP A 270 -4.88 -5.46 -28.54
C TRP A 270 -4.20 -6.81 -28.80
N ALA A 271 -3.88 -7.56 -27.76
CA ALA A 271 -3.19 -8.83 -27.90
C ALA A 271 -4.06 -9.91 -28.53
N PHE A 272 -5.27 -10.10 -28.03
CA PHE A 272 -6.18 -11.16 -28.46
C PHE A 272 -7.10 -10.73 -29.63
N ARG A 273 -7.29 -9.42 -29.87
CA ARG A 273 -8.11 -8.85 -30.95
C ARG A 273 -9.53 -9.46 -31.00
N ALA A 274 -9.98 -9.84 -32.19
CA ALA A 274 -11.30 -10.44 -32.39
C ALA A 274 -11.51 -11.76 -31.61
N ASN A 275 -10.43 -12.50 -31.30
CA ASN A 275 -10.54 -13.74 -30.53
C ASN A 275 -11.07 -13.52 -29.13
N TRP A 276 -10.81 -12.35 -28.51
CA TRP A 276 -11.41 -11.99 -27.23
C TRP A 276 -12.95 -12.07 -27.25
N TRP A 277 -13.57 -11.60 -28.35
CA TRP A 277 -15.02 -11.58 -28.52
C TRP A 277 -15.57 -12.88 -29.14
N ARG A 278 -14.83 -13.49 -30.05
CA ARG A 278 -15.25 -14.72 -30.76
C ARG A 278 -15.16 -15.96 -29.89
N THR A 279 -14.27 -15.98 -28.91
CA THR A 279 -14.16 -17.10 -27.98
C THR A 279 -15.40 -17.11 -27.07
N PRO A 280 -16.19 -18.22 -27.07
CA PRO A 280 -17.40 -18.29 -26.27
C PRO A 280 -17.08 -18.24 -24.78
N VAL A 281 -18.03 -17.74 -24.00
CA VAL A 281 -17.98 -17.81 -22.53
C VAL A 281 -18.33 -19.25 -22.12
N ALA A 282 -17.31 -20.04 -21.83
CA ALA A 282 -17.47 -21.45 -21.45
C ALA A 282 -16.51 -21.78 -20.30
N PRO A 283 -16.78 -21.26 -19.08
CA PRO A 283 -15.91 -21.42 -17.93
C PRO A 283 -15.80 -22.89 -17.51
N ALA A 284 -14.61 -23.34 -17.17
CA ALA A 284 -14.37 -24.69 -16.66
C ALA A 284 -15.11 -24.99 -15.34
N SER A 285 -15.38 -23.93 -14.56
CA SER A 285 -16.23 -23.98 -13.36
C SER A 285 -17.26 -22.85 -13.40
N PRO A 286 -18.46 -23.10 -13.93
CA PRO A 286 -19.53 -22.09 -14.01
C PRO A 286 -19.92 -21.50 -12.64
N ALA A 287 -19.92 -22.30 -11.58
CA ALA A 287 -20.23 -21.83 -10.23
C ALA A 287 -19.20 -20.82 -9.70
N ILE A 288 -17.90 -21.10 -9.88
CA ILE A 288 -16.83 -20.19 -9.46
C ILE A 288 -16.89 -18.92 -10.30
N HIS A 289 -17.04 -19.03 -11.61
CA HIS A 289 -17.16 -17.86 -12.49
C HIS A 289 -18.36 -16.98 -12.08
N GLN A 290 -19.50 -17.58 -11.80
CA GLN A 290 -20.70 -16.86 -11.32
C GLN A 290 -20.43 -16.15 -9.98
N MET A 291 -19.69 -16.77 -9.06
CA MET A 291 -19.29 -16.16 -7.79
C MET A 291 -18.39 -14.93 -8.03
N LEU A 292 -17.40 -15.04 -8.92
CA LEU A 292 -16.51 -13.91 -9.27
C LEU A 292 -17.29 -12.74 -9.89
N LEU A 293 -18.23 -13.01 -10.81
CA LEU A 293 -19.07 -11.97 -11.41
C LEU A 293 -19.99 -11.32 -10.39
N ARG A 294 -20.61 -12.11 -9.50
CA ARG A 294 -21.47 -11.57 -8.43
C ARG A 294 -20.69 -10.71 -7.45
N PHE A 295 -19.46 -11.10 -7.14
CA PHE A 295 -18.58 -10.27 -6.32
C PHE A 295 -18.35 -8.90 -6.98
N LEU A 296 -17.92 -8.86 -8.25
CA LEU A 296 -17.71 -7.60 -8.96
C LEU A 296 -18.99 -6.76 -9.04
N MET A 297 -20.13 -7.39 -9.28
CA MET A 297 -21.44 -6.71 -9.28
C MET A 297 -21.78 -6.13 -7.90
N LEU A 298 -21.62 -6.91 -6.82
CA LEU A 298 -21.91 -6.46 -5.46
C LEU A 298 -21.02 -5.29 -5.05
N VAL A 299 -19.74 -5.33 -5.42
CA VAL A 299 -18.80 -4.22 -5.21
C VAL A 299 -19.27 -2.96 -5.94
N MET A 300 -19.64 -3.07 -7.22
CA MET A 300 -20.13 -1.91 -7.98
C MET A 300 -21.44 -1.36 -7.41
N LEU A 301 -22.35 -2.23 -6.97
CA LEU A 301 -23.60 -1.82 -6.31
C LEU A 301 -23.32 -1.12 -4.96
N ALA A 302 -22.38 -1.63 -4.16
CA ALA A 302 -21.99 -0.99 -2.90
C ALA A 302 -21.37 0.39 -3.13
N LEU A 303 -20.48 0.53 -4.11
CA LEU A 303 -19.86 1.83 -4.45
C LEU A 303 -20.91 2.82 -4.99
N ALA A 304 -21.83 2.37 -5.84
CA ALA A 304 -22.96 3.20 -6.29
C ALA A 304 -23.87 3.60 -5.13
N GLY A 305 -24.13 2.68 -4.20
CA GLY A 305 -24.86 2.96 -2.96
C GLY A 305 -24.17 4.01 -2.09
N MET A 306 -22.84 4.01 -1.99
CA MET A 306 -22.09 5.05 -1.28
C MET A 306 -22.26 6.44 -1.91
N VAL A 307 -22.35 6.53 -3.25
CA VAL A 307 -22.67 7.79 -3.93
C VAL A 307 -24.10 8.23 -3.61
N LEU A 308 -25.06 7.33 -3.75
CA LEU A 308 -26.50 7.66 -3.65
C LEU A 308 -26.96 7.97 -2.22
N PHE A 309 -26.47 7.20 -1.24
CA PHE A 309 -26.99 7.22 0.13
C PHE A 309 -26.03 7.85 1.14
N ALA A 310 -24.72 7.81 0.87
CA ALA A 310 -23.71 8.39 1.77
C ALA A 310 -23.07 9.68 1.23
N GLY A 311 -23.44 10.16 0.04
CA GLY A 311 -22.94 11.41 -0.52
C GLY A 311 -21.42 11.41 -0.83
N VAL A 312 -20.83 10.24 -1.08
CA VAL A 312 -19.41 10.13 -1.41
C VAL A 312 -19.14 10.69 -2.79
N THR A 313 -18.28 11.69 -2.90
CA THR A 313 -17.96 12.39 -4.14
C THR A 313 -16.58 12.12 -4.70
N SER A 314 -15.71 11.41 -3.94
CA SER A 314 -14.32 11.15 -4.37
C SER A 314 -13.93 9.69 -4.17
N PHE A 315 -13.50 9.02 -5.25
CA PHE A 315 -12.98 7.66 -5.26
C PHE A 315 -11.53 7.64 -5.77
N LYS A 316 -10.60 7.27 -4.89
CA LYS A 316 -9.18 7.19 -5.25
C LYS A 316 -8.85 5.83 -5.86
N GLY A 317 -8.02 5.78 -6.91
CA GLY A 317 -7.64 4.54 -7.59
C GLY A 317 -7.07 3.46 -6.65
N ARG A 318 -6.34 3.85 -5.59
CA ARG A 318 -5.86 2.92 -4.57
C ARG A 318 -6.97 2.19 -3.79
N TRP A 319 -8.18 2.77 -3.70
CA TRP A 319 -9.33 2.13 -3.06
C TRP A 319 -10.05 1.16 -4.00
N MET A 320 -9.94 1.39 -5.32
CA MET A 320 -10.51 0.49 -6.34
C MET A 320 -9.69 -0.79 -6.48
N LEU A 321 -8.39 -0.74 -6.19
CA LEU A 321 -7.48 -1.86 -6.43
C LEU A 321 -7.88 -3.15 -5.67
N PRO A 322 -8.11 -3.17 -4.34
CA PRO A 322 -8.53 -4.38 -3.62
C PRO A 322 -9.90 -4.91 -4.07
N LEU A 323 -10.73 -4.04 -4.64
CA LEU A 323 -12.08 -4.37 -5.12
C LEU A 323 -12.06 -4.97 -6.54
N LEU A 324 -11.15 -4.52 -7.39
CA LEU A 324 -11.13 -4.85 -8.82
C LEU A 324 -9.97 -5.77 -9.23
N CYS A 325 -9.01 -6.07 -8.35
CA CYS A 325 -7.84 -6.89 -8.68
C CYS A 325 -8.17 -8.29 -9.19
N VAL A 326 -9.36 -8.79 -8.90
CA VAL A 326 -9.87 -10.10 -9.35
C VAL A 326 -10.46 -10.06 -10.77
N ALA A 327 -10.67 -8.88 -11.36
CA ALA A 327 -11.29 -8.74 -12.67
C ALA A 327 -10.56 -9.50 -13.80
N PRO A 328 -9.22 -9.49 -13.91
CA PRO A 328 -8.50 -10.31 -14.89
C PRO A 328 -8.74 -11.80 -14.67
N LEU A 329 -8.74 -12.27 -13.43
CA LEU A 329 -9.04 -13.66 -13.13
C LEU A 329 -10.44 -14.05 -13.60
N ALA A 330 -11.46 -13.23 -13.32
CA ALA A 330 -12.83 -13.46 -13.76
C ALA A 330 -12.94 -13.52 -15.30
N ALA A 331 -12.24 -12.62 -16.00
CA ALA A 331 -12.27 -12.54 -17.46
C ALA A 331 -11.59 -13.75 -18.14
N PHE A 332 -10.42 -14.18 -17.64
CA PHE A 332 -9.75 -15.38 -18.18
C PHE A 332 -10.47 -16.68 -17.78
N ALA A 333 -11.04 -16.73 -16.58
CA ALA A 333 -11.86 -17.87 -16.14
C ALA A 333 -13.15 -18.02 -16.98
N ALA A 334 -13.69 -16.92 -17.53
CA ALA A 334 -14.81 -16.95 -18.46
C ALA A 334 -14.47 -17.62 -19.80
N ARG A 335 -13.21 -17.50 -20.25
CA ARG A 335 -12.74 -17.94 -21.58
C ARG A 335 -11.43 -18.72 -21.46
N PRO A 336 -11.43 -19.91 -20.83
CA PRO A 336 -10.21 -20.69 -20.64
C PRO A 336 -9.55 -21.09 -21.97
N GLN A 337 -10.29 -21.14 -23.07
CA GLN A 337 -9.75 -21.45 -24.41
C GLN A 337 -8.74 -20.40 -24.90
N LEU A 338 -8.79 -19.16 -24.43
CA LEU A 338 -7.78 -18.14 -24.75
C LEU A 338 -6.36 -18.56 -24.33
N GLN A 339 -6.23 -19.47 -23.36
CA GLN A 339 -4.93 -19.98 -22.90
C GLN A 339 -4.18 -20.74 -24.02
N GLN A 340 -4.92 -21.27 -24.98
CA GLN A 340 -4.36 -21.99 -26.15
C GLN A 340 -4.18 -21.07 -27.37
N ASP A 341 -4.59 -19.80 -27.29
CA ASP A 341 -4.45 -18.86 -28.40
C ASP A 341 -2.96 -18.56 -28.66
N PRO A 342 -2.46 -18.74 -29.90
CA PRO A 342 -1.08 -18.41 -30.27
C PRO A 342 -0.70 -16.95 -29.96
N ARG A 343 -1.68 -16.05 -30.00
CA ARG A 343 -1.50 -14.61 -29.73
C ARG A 343 -1.20 -14.31 -28.25
N GLY A 344 -1.42 -15.27 -27.36
CA GLY A 344 -1.06 -15.13 -25.96
C GLY A 344 0.42 -14.83 -25.70
N GLY A 345 1.31 -15.20 -26.64
CA GLY A 345 2.71 -14.78 -26.62
C GLY A 345 2.87 -13.25 -26.68
N ARG A 346 2.06 -12.57 -27.51
CA ARG A 346 2.06 -11.08 -27.59
C ARG A 346 1.63 -10.45 -26.28
N TYR A 347 0.64 -11.05 -25.61
CA TYR A 347 0.19 -10.58 -24.31
C TYR A 347 1.28 -10.68 -23.24
N SER A 348 1.98 -11.81 -23.18
CA SER A 348 3.12 -12.00 -22.28
C SER A 348 4.26 -11.02 -22.55
N VAL A 349 4.59 -10.78 -23.84
CA VAL A 349 5.62 -9.80 -24.23
C VAL A 349 5.22 -8.38 -23.84
N ALA A 350 3.95 -8.01 -24.01
CA ALA A 350 3.46 -6.69 -23.59
C ALA A 350 3.57 -6.49 -22.06
N ILE A 351 3.16 -7.49 -21.27
CA ILE A 351 3.31 -7.44 -19.81
C ILE A 351 4.77 -7.28 -19.41
N PHE A 352 5.66 -8.08 -19.99
CA PHE A 352 7.09 -8.02 -19.71
C PHE A 352 7.69 -6.66 -20.10
N GLY A 353 7.36 -6.16 -21.30
CA GLY A 353 7.80 -4.84 -21.75
C GLY A 353 7.34 -3.72 -20.81
N ILE A 354 6.09 -3.76 -20.36
CA ILE A 354 5.57 -2.78 -19.40
C ILE A 354 6.25 -2.94 -18.02
N ALA A 355 6.52 -4.16 -17.56
CA ALA A 355 7.27 -4.39 -16.33
C ALA A 355 8.65 -3.72 -16.37
N VAL A 356 9.38 -3.88 -17.49
CA VAL A 356 10.68 -3.23 -17.69
C VAL A 356 10.55 -1.71 -17.75
N ILE A 357 9.56 -1.20 -18.47
CA ILE A 357 9.30 0.26 -18.56
C ILE A 357 9.01 0.84 -17.17
N LEU A 358 8.16 0.18 -16.39
CA LEU A 358 7.80 0.65 -15.05
C LEU A 358 9.01 0.62 -14.10
N LEU A 359 9.83 -0.42 -14.18
CA LEU A 359 11.07 -0.52 -13.41
C LEU A 359 12.04 0.63 -13.72
N ILE A 360 12.30 0.87 -15.01
CA ILE A 360 13.16 1.98 -15.47
C ILE A 360 12.56 3.33 -15.06
N ALA A 361 11.26 3.52 -15.28
CA ALA A 361 10.56 4.75 -14.95
C ALA A 361 10.63 5.07 -13.44
N ALA A 362 10.53 4.05 -12.58
CA ALA A 362 10.66 4.22 -11.13
C ALA A 362 12.04 4.75 -10.73
N GLY A 363 13.11 4.28 -11.38
CA GLY A 363 14.49 4.73 -11.12
C GLY A 363 14.83 6.09 -11.71
N VAL A 364 14.34 6.39 -12.92
CA VAL A 364 14.69 7.61 -13.67
C VAL A 364 13.83 8.82 -13.24
N ARG A 365 12.70 8.62 -12.61
CA ARG A 365 11.75 9.66 -12.26
C ARG A 365 12.34 10.87 -11.51
N PRO A 366 13.18 10.70 -10.45
CA PRO A 366 13.75 11.85 -9.74
C PRO A 366 14.58 12.77 -10.66
N TRP A 367 15.32 12.15 -11.58
CA TRP A 367 16.08 12.88 -12.61
C TRP A 367 15.17 13.66 -13.56
N PHE A 368 14.11 13.01 -14.02
CA PHE A 368 13.19 13.60 -14.98
C PHE A 368 12.41 14.77 -14.38
N SER A 369 11.96 14.65 -13.13
CA SER A 369 11.32 15.75 -12.40
C SER A 369 12.27 16.93 -12.21
N GLY A 370 13.50 16.65 -11.78
CA GLY A 370 14.51 17.68 -11.55
C GLY A 370 14.96 18.42 -12.82
N LEU A 371 15.09 17.70 -13.95
CA LEU A 371 15.40 18.33 -15.25
C LEU A 371 14.30 19.27 -15.74
N ARG A 372 13.04 19.01 -15.37
CA ARG A 372 11.90 19.89 -15.66
C ARG A 372 11.76 21.06 -14.68
N GLY A 373 12.64 21.18 -13.70
CA GLY A 373 12.57 22.20 -12.65
C GLY A 373 11.49 21.93 -11.60
N GLN A 374 10.92 20.71 -11.60
CA GLN A 374 9.95 20.25 -10.58
C GLN A 374 10.69 19.42 -9.54
N VAL A 375 10.81 19.95 -8.33
CA VAL A 375 11.40 19.22 -7.21
C VAL A 375 10.41 18.17 -6.70
N ASP A 376 10.82 16.90 -6.75
CA ASP A 376 10.12 15.77 -6.11
C ASP A 376 10.70 15.55 -4.71
N GLU A 377 9.97 14.82 -3.85
CA GLU A 377 10.45 14.43 -2.52
C GLU A 377 11.80 13.71 -2.56
N PHE A 378 12.09 12.97 -3.63
CA PHE A 378 13.37 12.26 -3.81
C PHE A 378 14.56 13.20 -4.13
N ASN A 379 14.31 14.45 -4.47
CA ASN A 379 15.37 15.41 -4.73
C ASN A 379 15.92 16.07 -3.46
N HIS A 380 15.31 15.86 -2.28
CA HIS A 380 15.77 16.48 -1.04
C HIS A 380 17.12 15.96 -0.57
N PRO A 381 18.05 16.85 -0.13
CA PRO A 381 19.40 16.53 0.32
C PRO A 381 19.41 16.00 1.77
N ALA A 382 18.74 14.84 2.00
CA ALA A 382 18.55 14.30 3.35
C ALA A 382 19.85 13.89 4.05
N VAL A 383 20.88 13.50 3.29
CA VAL A 383 22.21 13.11 3.83
C VAL A 383 22.97 14.33 4.24
N GLU A 384 23.03 15.35 3.37
CA GLU A 384 23.75 16.61 3.57
C GLU A 384 23.12 17.38 4.73
N LEU A 385 21.79 17.43 4.82
CA LEU A 385 21.10 18.04 5.96
C LEU A 385 21.56 17.41 7.28
N ALA A 386 21.62 16.08 7.36
CA ALA A 386 22.08 15.41 8.58
C ALA A 386 23.56 15.71 8.89
N GLN A 387 24.40 15.85 7.86
CA GLN A 387 25.80 16.23 8.02
C GLN A 387 25.94 17.66 8.54
N GLU A 388 25.19 18.63 7.99
CA GLU A 388 25.23 20.02 8.44
C GLU A 388 24.70 20.15 9.89
N LEU A 389 23.64 19.43 10.25
CA LEU A 389 23.17 19.40 11.64
C LEU A 389 24.21 18.84 12.61
N ARG A 390 24.99 17.82 12.22
CA ARG A 390 26.13 17.33 13.02
C ARG A 390 27.24 18.35 13.14
N LYS A 391 27.60 19.06 12.05
CA LYS A 391 28.57 20.16 12.08
C LYS A 391 28.09 21.32 12.98
N ALA A 392 26.79 21.55 13.04
CA ALA A 392 26.18 22.52 13.94
C ALA A 392 26.15 22.09 15.43
N GLY A 393 26.68 20.88 15.74
CA GLY A 393 26.85 20.38 17.10
C GLY A 393 25.76 19.40 17.56
N TYR A 394 24.84 18.97 16.67
CA TYR A 394 23.86 17.95 17.02
C TYR A 394 24.52 16.56 17.14
N ASP A 395 24.41 15.95 18.29
CA ASP A 395 25.06 14.67 18.65
C ASP A 395 24.34 13.42 18.09
N GLY A 396 23.16 13.58 17.50
CA GLY A 396 22.34 12.47 17.03
C GLY A 396 21.50 11.79 18.10
N LEU A 397 21.47 12.35 19.29
CA LEU A 397 20.73 11.85 20.45
C LEU A 397 19.60 12.82 20.86
N GLY A 398 18.75 12.40 21.78
CA GLY A 398 17.68 13.26 22.30
C GLY A 398 16.43 13.25 21.42
N THR A 399 15.76 14.41 21.32
CA THR A 399 14.51 14.53 20.58
C THR A 399 14.69 15.45 19.38
N ILE A 400 14.13 15.07 18.24
CA ILE A 400 13.99 15.91 17.06
C ILE A 400 12.51 16.17 16.84
N VAL A 401 12.13 17.44 16.73
CA VAL A 401 10.78 17.86 16.34
C VAL A 401 10.86 18.54 14.99
N ALA A 402 10.20 17.99 13.98
CA ALA A 402 10.18 18.52 12.64
C ALA A 402 8.85 19.20 12.30
N SER A 403 8.87 20.11 11.32
CA SER A 403 7.69 20.84 10.84
C SER A 403 6.74 19.97 10.01
N ASP A 404 7.17 18.82 9.52
CA ASP A 404 6.37 17.89 8.72
C ASP A 404 6.87 16.44 8.83
N HIS A 405 5.98 15.48 8.53
CA HIS A 405 6.25 14.05 8.63
C HIS A 405 7.40 13.59 7.72
N MET A 406 7.54 14.16 6.52
CA MET A 406 8.57 13.71 5.58
C MET A 406 9.95 14.10 6.07
N LEU A 407 10.12 15.33 6.57
CA LEU A 407 11.37 15.79 7.18
C LEU A 407 11.70 14.97 8.43
N ALA A 408 10.70 14.75 9.28
CA ALA A 408 10.84 13.91 10.48
C ALA A 408 11.31 12.49 10.12
N GLY A 409 10.67 11.82 9.16
CA GLY A 409 11.05 10.49 8.70
C GLY A 409 12.47 10.43 8.12
N MET A 410 12.86 11.42 7.30
CA MET A 410 14.21 11.53 6.78
C MET A 410 15.25 11.66 7.90
N LEU A 411 14.98 12.48 8.91
CA LEU A 411 15.86 12.65 10.07
C LEU A 411 15.90 11.39 10.94
N ARG A 412 14.79 10.70 11.13
CA ARG A 412 14.75 9.43 11.87
C ARG A 412 15.64 8.36 11.24
N VAL A 413 15.67 8.25 9.92
CA VAL A 413 16.58 7.33 9.22
C VAL A 413 18.05 7.70 9.46
N ARG A 414 18.36 8.98 9.58
CA ARG A 414 19.74 9.48 9.75
C ARG A 414 20.21 9.51 11.21
N PHE A 415 19.27 9.65 12.13
CA PHE A 415 19.48 9.67 13.58
C PHE A 415 18.62 8.59 14.28
N PRO A 416 18.97 7.30 14.08
CA PRO A 416 18.12 6.20 14.53
C PRO A 416 18.05 6.05 16.07
N GLN A 417 18.89 6.76 16.82
CA GLN A 417 18.85 6.77 18.29
C GLN A 417 18.06 7.95 18.87
N ALA A 418 17.75 8.96 18.04
CA ALA A 418 16.90 10.08 18.44
C ALA A 418 15.42 9.69 18.46
N LEU A 419 14.65 10.22 19.39
CA LEU A 419 13.19 10.23 19.28
C LEU A 419 12.81 11.33 18.28
N VAL A 420 12.07 10.99 17.25
CA VAL A 420 11.70 11.96 16.20
C VAL A 420 10.19 12.05 16.07
N ASP A 421 9.66 13.27 16.07
CA ASP A 421 8.24 13.52 15.87
C ASP A 421 8.00 14.72 14.95
N ALA A 422 6.78 14.83 14.41
CA ALA A 422 6.33 15.92 13.58
C ALA A 422 5.16 16.66 14.25
N CYS A 423 5.44 17.84 14.79
CA CYS A 423 4.41 18.68 15.38
C CYS A 423 3.74 19.55 14.31
N MET A 424 2.82 18.97 13.53
CA MET A 424 2.11 19.68 12.45
C MET A 424 0.74 20.18 12.89
N SER A 425 -0.05 19.30 13.51
CA SER A 425 -1.42 19.53 13.95
C SER A 425 -1.77 18.57 15.06
N ALA A 426 -1.00 18.61 16.16
CA ALA A 426 -1.34 17.83 17.34
C ALA A 426 -2.71 18.26 17.87
N LYS A 427 -3.43 17.39 18.58
CA LYS A 427 -4.70 17.73 19.27
C LYS A 427 -4.63 19.02 20.07
N ASN A 428 -3.45 19.32 20.60
CA ASN A 428 -3.18 20.51 21.42
C ASN A 428 -2.45 21.64 20.65
N GLY A 429 -2.28 21.48 19.33
CA GLY A 429 -1.52 22.41 18.48
C GLY A 429 0.00 22.27 18.61
N VAL A 430 0.72 22.96 17.71
CA VAL A 430 2.19 22.97 17.67
C VAL A 430 2.84 23.39 19.00
N PRO A 431 2.34 24.45 19.69
CA PRO A 431 2.96 24.91 20.95
C PRO A 431 3.00 23.85 22.04
N GLN A 432 1.92 23.12 22.23
CA GLN A 432 1.85 22.09 23.27
C GLN A 432 2.68 20.85 22.88
N CYS A 433 2.62 20.43 21.63
CA CYS A 433 3.42 19.32 21.12
C CYS A 433 4.93 19.56 21.35
N VAL A 434 5.43 20.74 20.99
CA VAL A 434 6.84 21.11 21.20
C VAL A 434 7.17 21.20 22.68
N ALA A 435 6.30 21.80 23.50
CA ALA A 435 6.52 21.92 24.95
C ALA A 435 6.60 20.54 25.62
N ASP A 436 5.74 19.60 25.27
CA ASP A 436 5.74 18.24 25.80
C ASP A 436 7.05 17.48 25.44
N HIS A 437 7.57 17.69 24.23
CA HIS A 437 8.85 17.15 23.81
C HIS A 437 10.05 17.82 24.52
N ALA A 438 9.98 19.14 24.71
CA ALA A 438 11.00 19.89 25.43
C ALA A 438 11.09 19.43 26.89
N GLU A 439 9.96 19.28 27.56
CA GLU A 439 9.90 18.81 28.95
C GLU A 439 10.42 17.37 29.08
N ARG A 440 10.01 16.45 28.21
CA ARG A 440 10.53 15.08 28.20
C ARG A 440 12.04 15.04 27.96
N SER A 441 12.57 15.85 27.05
CA SER A 441 14.01 15.95 26.78
C SER A 441 14.77 16.48 27.99
N ARG A 442 14.25 17.51 28.65
CA ARG A 442 14.81 18.10 29.87
C ARG A 442 14.86 17.09 31.01
N GLN A 443 13.77 16.36 31.26
CA GLN A 443 13.68 15.32 32.29
C GLN A 443 14.68 14.17 32.02
N ALA A 444 14.87 13.81 30.75
CA ALA A 444 15.83 12.80 30.32
C ALA A 444 17.28 13.30 30.28
N GLY A 445 17.56 14.57 30.54
CA GLY A 445 18.89 15.18 30.41
C GLY A 445 19.41 15.17 28.98
N LYS A 446 18.52 15.16 27.97
CA LYS A 446 18.86 15.09 26.53
C LYS A 446 18.51 16.41 25.84
N GLY A 447 19.15 16.65 24.69
CA GLY A 447 18.89 17.84 23.87
C GLY A 447 17.59 17.76 23.08
N LEU A 448 17.11 18.92 22.62
CA LEU A 448 15.97 19.07 21.72
C LEU A 448 16.39 19.83 20.47
N LEU A 449 16.19 19.22 19.31
CA LEU A 449 16.40 19.83 17.99
C LEU A 449 15.06 20.11 17.33
N LEU A 450 14.78 21.38 17.02
CA LEU A 450 13.66 21.79 16.19
C LEU A 450 14.16 21.99 14.76
N VAL A 451 13.46 21.45 13.76
CA VAL A 451 13.86 21.57 12.35
C VAL A 451 12.64 21.82 11.47
N SER A 452 12.77 22.76 10.52
CA SER A 452 11.76 23.01 9.50
C SER A 452 12.36 23.00 8.09
N ARG A 453 11.48 22.86 7.09
CA ARG A 453 11.81 23.11 5.68
C ARG A 453 10.85 24.13 5.09
N ALA A 454 11.39 25.11 4.37
CA ALA A 454 10.63 26.28 3.94
C ALA A 454 9.51 25.97 2.92
N ASP A 455 9.68 24.93 2.09
CA ASP A 455 8.72 24.55 1.05
C ASP A 455 7.42 23.89 1.56
N ARG A 456 7.41 23.46 2.83
CA ARG A 456 6.26 22.77 3.46
C ARG A 456 5.94 23.25 4.87
N ILE A 457 6.56 24.33 5.32
CA ILE A 457 6.28 24.89 6.65
C ILE A 457 4.90 25.54 6.66
N VAL A 458 4.10 25.23 7.68
CA VAL A 458 2.84 25.94 7.93
C VAL A 458 3.18 27.37 8.36
N PRO A 459 2.52 28.40 7.80
CA PRO A 459 2.73 29.79 8.22
C PRO A 459 2.62 29.94 9.74
N GLY A 460 3.57 30.67 10.35
CA GLY A 460 3.61 30.85 11.81
C GLY A 460 4.10 29.67 12.63
N TRP A 461 4.61 28.60 11.99
CA TRP A 461 5.08 27.40 12.72
C TRP A 461 6.20 27.72 13.71
N TRP A 462 7.19 28.54 13.33
CA TRP A 462 8.28 28.93 14.23
C TRP A 462 7.79 29.76 15.42
N GLU A 463 6.87 30.70 15.21
CA GLU A 463 6.26 31.51 16.26
C GLU A 463 5.54 30.59 17.27
N GLN A 464 4.78 29.62 16.76
CA GLN A 464 4.09 28.63 17.58
C GLN A 464 5.07 27.68 18.29
N ALA A 465 6.07 27.14 17.57
CA ALA A 465 7.03 26.19 18.11
C ALA A 465 7.89 26.79 19.23
N LEU A 466 8.25 28.06 19.12
CA LEU A 466 9.08 28.76 20.09
C LEU A 466 8.28 29.42 21.23
N SER A 467 6.94 29.45 21.14
CA SER A 467 6.11 30.20 22.09
C SER A 467 6.15 29.68 23.54
N ARG A 468 6.49 28.39 23.73
CA ARG A 468 6.51 27.71 25.05
C ARG A 468 7.87 27.11 25.43
N VAL A 469 8.93 27.47 24.69
CA VAL A 469 10.30 27.07 24.97
C VAL A 469 11.18 28.30 25.08
N ALA A 470 12.38 28.17 25.64
CA ALA A 470 13.29 29.28 25.74
C ALA A 470 13.60 29.88 24.36
N PRO A 471 13.46 31.19 24.16
CA PRO A 471 13.67 31.81 22.85
C PRO A 471 15.13 31.64 22.41
N GLN A 472 15.33 31.16 21.20
CA GLN A 472 16.61 31.07 20.55
C GLN A 472 16.48 31.49 19.07
N PRO A 473 17.55 32.08 18.47
CA PRO A 473 17.50 32.45 17.07
C PRO A 473 17.43 31.21 16.16
N VAL A 474 16.53 31.26 15.20
CA VAL A 474 16.46 30.24 14.15
C VAL A 474 17.66 30.42 13.23
N ARG A 475 18.46 29.37 13.10
CA ARG A 475 19.58 29.31 12.12
C ARG A 475 19.11 28.66 10.85
N SER A 476 19.72 29.01 9.71
CA SER A 476 19.38 28.46 8.40
C SER A 476 20.49 27.59 7.83
N ILE A 477 20.09 26.58 7.05
CA ILE A 477 20.95 25.72 6.24
C ILE A 477 20.37 25.70 4.83
N ASP A 478 21.17 26.08 3.85
CA ASP A 478 20.80 26.08 2.44
C ASP A 478 21.58 24.98 1.71
N LEU A 479 20.87 24.08 1.08
CA LEU A 479 21.44 22.92 0.41
C LEU A 479 20.90 22.76 -1.00
N PRO A 480 21.74 22.42 -1.99
CA PRO A 480 21.25 22.15 -3.34
C PRO A 480 20.40 20.88 -3.34
N PHE A 481 19.30 20.91 -4.08
CA PHE A 481 18.56 19.70 -4.37
C PHE A 481 19.36 18.74 -5.25
N HIS A 482 19.15 17.43 -5.08
CA HIS A 482 19.75 16.40 -5.93
C HIS A 482 19.05 16.28 -7.28
N MET A 483 19.82 15.92 -8.32
CA MET A 483 19.28 15.55 -9.65
C MET A 483 18.40 16.66 -10.27
N VAL A 484 18.67 17.93 -9.97
CA VAL A 484 17.92 19.05 -10.52
C VAL A 484 18.74 19.85 -11.53
N ARG A 485 18.05 20.64 -12.35
CA ARG A 485 18.68 21.54 -13.32
C ARG A 485 19.51 22.61 -12.58
N LYS A 486 20.66 22.98 -13.15
CA LYS A 486 21.45 24.12 -12.65
C LYS A 486 20.60 25.39 -12.60
N GLY A 487 20.69 26.13 -11.48
CA GLY A 487 19.88 27.32 -11.23
C GLY A 487 18.55 27.06 -10.52
N THR A 488 18.22 25.83 -10.18
CA THR A 488 17.12 25.54 -9.26
C THR A 488 17.46 26.11 -7.87
N PRO A 489 16.53 26.86 -7.21
CA PRO A 489 16.75 27.38 -5.87
C PRO A 489 17.13 26.27 -4.89
N ALA A 490 17.95 26.59 -3.88
CA ALA A 490 18.33 25.62 -2.85
C ALA A 490 17.14 25.24 -1.95
N ALA A 491 17.23 24.08 -1.32
CA ALA A 491 16.36 23.69 -0.23
C ALA A 491 16.76 24.47 1.04
N HIS A 492 15.81 25.19 1.61
CA HIS A 492 16.03 26.02 2.80
C HIS A 492 15.49 25.30 4.04
N TYR A 493 16.36 25.07 5.03
CA TYR A 493 16.01 24.47 6.30
C TYR A 493 16.29 25.45 7.43
N GLY A 494 15.34 25.59 8.38
CA GLY A 494 15.56 26.29 9.63
C GLY A 494 15.79 25.29 10.76
N TYR A 495 16.65 25.62 11.74
CA TYR A 495 16.83 24.81 12.91
C TYR A 495 17.13 25.60 14.19
N VAL A 496 16.77 25.02 15.34
CA VAL A 496 17.15 25.50 16.68
C VAL A 496 17.60 24.27 17.48
N TRP A 497 18.78 24.37 18.09
CA TRP A 497 19.33 23.30 18.91
C TRP A 497 19.44 23.70 20.38
N TYR A 498 18.67 23.04 21.25
CA TYR A 498 18.77 23.14 22.70
C TYR A 498 19.69 22.03 23.22
N THR A 499 20.90 22.42 23.65
CA THR A 499 21.88 21.47 24.17
C THR A 499 21.41 20.83 25.47
N PRO A 500 21.82 19.57 25.77
CA PRO A 500 21.54 18.95 27.06
C PRO A 500 22.02 19.84 28.21
N THR A 501 21.19 20.04 29.20
CA THR A 501 21.64 20.68 30.45
C THR A 501 22.55 19.69 31.17
N LYS A 502 23.84 20.03 31.28
CA LYS A 502 24.74 19.30 32.18
C LYS A 502 24.17 19.42 33.60
N LYS A 503 23.77 18.29 34.18
CA LYS A 503 23.52 18.19 35.64
C LYS A 503 24.85 18.23 36.35
#